data_649ebd8b065fa08a955cf6fe2df92b35
#
_entry.id   649ebd8b065fa08a955cf6fe2df92b35
#
_cell.length_a   1.000
_cell.length_b   1.000
_cell.length_c   1.000
_cell.angle_alpha   90.00
_cell.angle_beta   90.00
_cell.angle_gamma   90.00
#
_symmetry.space_group_name_H-M   'P 1'
#
loop_
_entity.id
_entity.type
_entity.pdbx_description
1 polymer ?
#
loop_
_entity_poly.entity_id
_entity_poly.type
_entity_poly.pdbx_seq_one_letter_code
_entity_poly.pdbx_strand_id
1 'polypeptide(L)'
;MFAQGKPEHLPIAIIDQDQSELSQNIQRYLRLNHTLDVTIVSDQNTEVEKLLNQTKVWGYVSIPNGAEQRFVQAKDAEISIAYNQSYFSVGNTISSAMLLSTVEAMADYAGESYLENTIPYLDVPTPHVKISTLYNPNLSYEFYLEPFMIPAILHLLLCCCVAFSVGQEFKFHTAQNWLNNQSAFKAILTKNLTYVLIFSLWTWAWMFWLIEIRGWFVAGQLWLIMLAQLLFYSAYALISSTIVLATNNLSKTFGLIAVYGGSSLSFAGVTLPLNNAPLFTKFWANIIPYTPYAKLQTEQWVIGSPISSSLLPLLILILYVVFYALTCILLLKKRIKGAVS
;
A
#
# COMPACT_ATOMS: atom_id res chain seq x y z
N MET A 1 7.59 9.18 -12.90
CA MET A 1 7.58 8.70 -11.53
C MET A 1 8.85 9.05 -10.76
N PHE A 2 9.98 9.16 -11.40
CA PHE A 2 11.29 9.41 -10.77
C PHE A 2 11.91 10.77 -11.11
N ALA A 3 11.13 11.75 -11.59
CA ALA A 3 11.67 13.02 -12.09
C ALA A 3 12.33 13.89 -11.00
N GLN A 4 12.00 13.70 -9.73
CA GLN A 4 12.59 14.43 -8.60
C GLN A 4 13.39 13.54 -7.62
N GLY A 5 13.46 12.22 -7.88
CA GLY A 5 14.39 11.29 -7.22
C GLY A 5 14.15 10.97 -5.74
N LYS A 6 13.36 11.75 -5.02
CA LYS A 6 13.06 11.54 -3.58
C LYS A 6 11.57 11.76 -3.29
N PRO A 7 10.94 10.98 -2.42
CA PRO A 7 9.60 11.27 -1.92
C PRO A 7 9.64 12.51 -1.01
N GLU A 8 8.68 13.42 -1.20
CA GLU A 8 8.54 14.68 -0.45
C GLU A 8 7.19 14.71 0.26
N HIS A 9 7.07 15.53 1.31
CA HIS A 9 5.83 15.75 2.08
C HIS A 9 5.23 14.44 2.63
N LEU A 10 6.05 13.64 3.31
CA LEU A 10 5.63 12.39 3.92
C LEU A 10 4.95 12.68 5.27
N PRO A 11 3.71 12.21 5.50
CA PRO A 11 2.93 12.59 6.67
C PRO A 11 3.51 11.95 7.94
N ILE A 12 3.85 12.79 8.91
CA ILE A 12 4.30 12.40 10.24
C ILE A 12 3.47 13.08 11.33
N ALA A 13 3.54 12.53 12.55
CA ALA A 13 2.98 13.12 13.75
C ALA A 13 4.08 13.51 14.74
N ILE A 14 3.76 14.40 15.66
CA ILE A 14 4.61 14.71 16.80
C ILE A 14 3.79 14.48 18.07
N ILE A 15 4.36 13.74 19.01
CA ILE A 15 3.82 13.58 20.37
C ILE A 15 4.68 14.47 21.27
N ASP A 16 4.12 15.61 21.66
CA ASP A 16 4.83 16.58 22.51
C ASP A 16 4.18 16.64 23.88
N GLN A 17 4.82 15.98 24.85
CA GLN A 17 4.41 15.98 26.26
C GLN A 17 5.24 16.95 27.09
N ASP A 18 6.32 17.50 26.53
CA ASP A 18 7.23 18.38 27.24
C ASP A 18 6.81 19.86 27.13
N GLN A 19 6.30 20.25 25.98
CA GLN A 19 5.85 21.63 25.66
C GLN A 19 6.91 22.70 25.99
N SER A 20 8.17 22.34 25.87
CA SER A 20 9.34 23.15 26.22
C SER A 20 9.87 23.93 25.02
N GLU A 21 10.92 24.73 25.22
CA GLU A 21 11.62 25.45 24.18
C GLU A 21 12.37 24.48 23.25
N LEU A 22 12.98 23.42 23.82
CA LEU A 22 13.58 22.33 23.08
C LEU A 22 12.54 21.64 22.17
N SER A 23 11.35 21.33 22.70
CA SER A 23 10.30 20.67 21.92
C SER A 23 9.80 21.54 20.75
N GLN A 24 9.66 22.84 20.97
CA GLN A 24 9.30 23.80 19.92
C GLN A 24 10.36 23.91 18.84
N ASN A 25 11.65 23.87 19.23
CA ASN A 25 12.75 23.88 18.28
C ASN A 25 12.74 22.61 17.39
N ILE A 26 12.54 21.43 18.00
CA ILE A 26 12.41 20.16 17.27
C ILE A 26 11.22 20.23 16.29
N GLN A 27 10.06 20.73 16.73
CA GLN A 27 8.89 20.89 15.84
C GLN A 27 9.21 21.82 14.66
N ARG A 28 9.93 22.92 14.90
CA ARG A 28 10.34 23.87 13.86
C ARG A 28 11.22 23.20 12.80
N TYR A 29 12.24 22.46 13.20
CA TYR A 29 13.14 21.75 12.29
C TYR A 29 12.43 20.66 11.48
N LEU A 30 11.53 19.91 12.12
CA LEU A 30 10.72 18.90 11.43
C LEU A 30 9.79 19.52 10.37
N ARG A 31 9.21 20.70 10.64
CA ARG A 31 8.37 21.45 9.68
C ARG A 31 9.15 22.07 8.53
N LEU A 32 10.42 22.43 8.74
CA LEU A 32 11.30 22.99 7.71
C LEU A 32 11.84 21.93 6.75
N ASN A 33 11.78 20.66 7.13
CA ASN A 33 12.28 19.59 6.29
C ASN A 33 11.30 19.27 5.14
N HIS A 34 11.71 19.50 3.90
CA HIS A 34 10.89 19.28 2.70
C HIS A 34 10.43 17.83 2.51
N THR A 35 11.11 16.85 3.11
CA THR A 35 10.74 15.44 3.02
C THR A 35 9.54 15.11 3.90
N LEU A 36 9.34 15.86 4.98
CA LEU A 36 8.34 15.62 6.00
C LEU A 36 7.15 16.58 5.88
N ASP A 37 5.97 16.10 6.28
CA ASP A 37 4.76 16.90 6.47
C ASP A 37 4.19 16.61 7.86
N VAL A 38 4.34 17.56 8.77
CA VAL A 38 3.83 17.44 10.15
C VAL A 38 2.31 17.65 10.13
N THR A 39 1.59 16.54 10.04
CA THR A 39 0.12 16.52 9.92
C THR A 39 -0.57 16.85 11.23
N ILE A 40 -0.03 16.41 12.36
CA ILE A 40 -0.60 16.62 13.69
C ILE A 40 0.50 16.73 14.76
N VAL A 41 0.22 17.57 15.76
CA VAL A 41 0.96 17.61 17.02
C VAL A 41 -0.05 17.34 18.13
N SER A 42 0.20 16.34 18.96
CA SER A 42 -0.68 15.94 20.05
C SER A 42 0.16 15.62 21.30
N ASP A 43 -0.42 15.76 22.46
CA ASP A 43 0.14 15.31 23.75
C ASP A 43 -0.24 13.84 24.07
N GLN A 44 -1.18 13.27 23.29
CA GLN A 44 -1.75 11.94 23.50
C GLN A 44 -1.22 10.90 22.55
N ASN A 45 -0.56 9.87 23.05
CA ASN A 45 -0.07 8.72 22.28
C ASN A 45 -1.20 8.01 21.52
N THR A 46 -2.36 7.85 22.15
CA THR A 46 -3.51 7.11 21.59
C THR A 46 -4.08 7.72 20.32
N GLU A 47 -4.02 9.05 20.20
CA GLU A 47 -4.47 9.74 18.99
C GLU A 47 -3.54 9.46 17.82
N VAL A 48 -2.23 9.55 18.07
CA VAL A 48 -1.21 9.30 17.03
C VAL A 48 -1.17 7.84 16.62
N GLU A 49 -1.28 6.90 17.57
CA GLU A 49 -1.39 5.46 17.27
C GLU A 49 -2.61 5.13 16.40
N LYS A 50 -3.74 5.77 16.67
CA LYS A 50 -4.95 5.62 15.84
C LYS A 50 -4.72 6.09 14.40
N LEU A 51 -4.06 7.22 14.20
CA LEU A 51 -3.73 7.75 12.87
C LEU A 51 -2.70 6.87 12.15
N LEU A 52 -1.73 6.33 12.87
CA LEU A 52 -0.74 5.40 12.37
C LEU A 52 -1.39 4.10 11.89
N ASN A 53 -2.27 3.51 12.70
CA ASN A 53 -3.02 2.30 12.36
C ASN A 53 -4.02 2.51 11.19
N GLN A 54 -4.43 3.75 10.94
CA GLN A 54 -5.23 4.16 9.79
C GLN A 54 -4.39 4.53 8.57
N THR A 55 -3.07 4.39 8.63
CA THR A 55 -2.12 4.79 7.57
C THR A 55 -2.19 6.26 7.17
N LYS A 56 -2.71 7.12 8.05
CA LYS A 56 -2.80 8.56 7.83
C LYS A 56 -1.49 9.27 8.11
N VAL A 57 -0.70 8.76 9.04
CA VAL A 57 0.68 9.16 9.32
C VAL A 57 1.60 7.94 9.22
N TRP A 58 2.85 8.16 8.86
CA TRP A 58 3.81 7.07 8.58
C TRP A 58 4.95 7.00 9.59
N GLY A 59 4.96 7.90 10.54
CA GLY A 59 5.88 7.91 11.65
C GLY A 59 5.54 9.01 12.62
N TYR A 60 6.21 8.99 13.75
CA TYR A 60 6.08 10.05 14.74
C TYR A 60 7.40 10.25 15.49
N VAL A 61 7.56 11.46 16.00
CA VAL A 61 8.59 11.82 16.98
C VAL A 61 7.89 12.01 18.32
N SER A 62 8.37 11.32 19.36
CA SER A 62 7.85 11.45 20.72
C SER A 62 8.85 12.17 21.62
N ILE A 63 8.39 13.24 22.23
CA ILE A 63 9.15 14.09 23.16
C ILE A 63 8.47 13.94 24.52
N PRO A 64 9.03 13.14 25.43
CA PRO A 64 8.41 12.87 26.73
C PRO A 64 8.59 14.05 27.67
N ASN A 65 7.70 14.14 28.66
CA ASN A 65 7.76 15.18 29.72
C ASN A 65 9.13 15.18 30.41
N GLY A 66 9.70 16.35 30.62
CA GLY A 66 11.03 16.57 31.23
C GLY A 66 12.20 16.31 30.25
N ALA A 67 11.95 16.21 28.94
CA ALA A 67 13.00 16.00 27.95
C ALA A 67 14.03 17.12 27.93
N GLU A 68 13.60 18.39 27.93
CA GLU A 68 14.47 19.55 28.00
C GLU A 68 15.32 19.54 29.29
N GLN A 69 14.67 19.31 30.45
CA GLN A 69 15.37 19.29 31.74
C GLN A 69 16.46 18.22 31.77
N ARG A 70 16.19 17.01 31.23
CA ARG A 70 17.18 15.95 31.13
C ARG A 70 18.31 16.34 30.19
N PHE A 71 17.95 16.90 29.03
CA PHE A 71 18.93 17.30 28.02
C PHE A 71 19.90 18.37 28.55
N VAL A 72 19.41 19.40 29.22
CA VAL A 72 20.24 20.46 29.86
C VAL A 72 21.15 19.89 30.97
N GLN A 73 20.72 18.79 31.63
CA GLN A 73 21.56 18.09 32.61
C GLN A 73 22.57 17.11 31.99
N ALA A 74 22.78 17.14 30.67
CA ALA A 74 23.63 16.20 29.92
C ALA A 74 23.20 14.73 30.09
N LYS A 75 21.89 14.49 30.34
CA LYS A 75 21.27 13.17 30.41
C LYS A 75 20.53 12.85 29.09
N ASP A 76 20.17 11.59 28.92
CA ASP A 76 19.33 11.19 27.79
C ASP A 76 17.94 11.86 27.88
N ALA A 77 17.59 12.63 26.88
CA ALA A 77 16.28 13.30 26.76
C ALA A 77 15.13 12.30 26.52
N GLU A 78 15.46 11.02 26.24
CA GLU A 78 14.50 9.94 25.92
C GLU A 78 13.61 10.24 24.72
N ILE A 79 14.07 11.09 23.81
CA ILE A 79 13.34 11.38 22.56
C ILE A 79 13.40 10.12 21.70
N SER A 80 12.24 9.74 21.18
CA SER A 80 12.12 8.55 20.37
C SER A 80 11.42 8.83 19.04
N ILE A 81 11.88 8.12 18.00
CA ILE A 81 11.32 8.12 16.65
C ILE A 81 10.75 6.74 16.38
N ALA A 82 9.51 6.69 15.92
CA ALA A 82 8.91 5.46 15.40
C ALA A 82 8.41 5.68 13.98
N TYR A 83 8.64 4.72 13.10
CA TYR A 83 8.26 4.85 11.69
C TYR A 83 7.75 3.54 11.10
N ASN A 84 6.87 3.68 10.11
CA ASN A 84 6.24 2.58 9.40
C ASN A 84 7.16 2.04 8.31
N GLN A 85 7.63 0.80 8.47
CA GLN A 85 8.48 0.10 7.52
C GLN A 85 7.68 -0.80 6.56
N SER A 86 6.36 -0.67 6.49
CA SER A 86 5.54 -1.38 5.49
C SER A 86 5.91 -0.97 4.06
N TYR A 87 6.50 0.23 3.89
CA TYR A 87 7.04 0.72 2.62
C TYR A 87 8.54 0.87 2.76
N PHE A 88 9.28 -0.17 2.45
CA PHE A 88 10.70 -0.31 2.77
C PHE A 88 11.57 0.90 2.38
N SER A 89 11.46 1.39 1.15
CA SER A 89 12.24 2.53 0.67
C SER A 89 11.86 3.85 1.32
N VAL A 90 10.59 4.01 1.66
CA VAL A 90 10.04 5.25 2.22
C VAL A 90 10.25 5.31 3.73
N GLY A 91 10.10 4.18 4.43
CA GLY A 91 10.38 4.07 5.86
C GLY A 91 11.78 4.56 6.22
N ASN A 92 12.78 4.12 5.46
CA ASN A 92 14.16 4.57 5.66
C ASN A 92 14.32 6.07 5.40
N THR A 93 13.64 6.62 4.40
CA THR A 93 13.71 8.06 4.10
C THR A 93 13.06 8.88 5.21
N ILE A 94 11.90 8.47 5.73
CA ILE A 94 11.22 9.13 6.86
C ILE A 94 12.08 9.07 8.11
N SER A 95 12.59 7.89 8.46
CA SER A 95 13.44 7.70 9.63
C SER A 95 14.67 8.61 9.60
N SER A 96 15.38 8.62 8.47
CA SER A 96 16.57 9.45 8.30
C SER A 96 16.25 10.95 8.37
N ALA A 97 15.15 11.38 7.76
CA ALA A 97 14.73 12.78 7.79
C ALA A 97 14.32 13.23 9.20
N MET A 98 13.52 12.41 9.91
CA MET A 98 13.15 12.70 11.30
C MET A 98 14.36 12.73 12.23
N LEU A 99 15.27 11.75 12.10
CA LEU A 99 16.48 11.69 12.92
C LEU A 99 17.36 12.92 12.70
N LEU A 100 17.65 13.24 11.44
CA LEU A 100 18.52 14.37 11.10
C LEU A 100 17.93 15.69 11.63
N SER A 101 16.65 15.96 11.36
CA SER A 101 15.99 17.18 11.83
C SER A 101 15.93 17.26 13.36
N THR A 102 15.70 16.14 14.06
CA THR A 102 15.67 16.12 15.52
C THR A 102 17.06 16.36 16.11
N VAL A 103 18.09 15.70 15.56
CA VAL A 103 19.47 15.88 16.03
C VAL A 103 19.98 17.31 15.75
N GLU A 104 19.67 17.88 14.58
CA GLU A 104 20.04 19.25 14.23
C GLU A 104 19.36 20.25 15.19
N ALA A 105 18.07 20.07 15.49
CA ALA A 105 17.33 20.91 16.44
C ALA A 105 17.92 20.83 17.85
N MET A 106 18.27 19.63 18.31
CA MET A 106 18.88 19.42 19.63
C MET A 106 20.28 20.06 19.68
N ALA A 107 21.06 19.94 18.60
CA ALA A 107 22.40 20.54 18.52
C ALA A 107 22.35 22.08 18.49
N ASP A 108 21.39 22.65 17.74
CA ASP A 108 21.14 24.10 17.68
C ASP A 108 20.74 24.64 19.06
N TYR A 109 19.77 23.99 19.71
CA TYR A 109 19.34 24.33 21.07
C TYR A 109 20.52 24.25 22.08
N ALA A 110 21.35 23.20 22.00
CA ALA A 110 22.52 23.09 22.85
C ALA A 110 23.48 24.27 22.60
N GLY A 111 23.73 24.64 21.35
CA GLY A 111 24.60 25.75 20.98
C GLY A 111 24.09 27.09 21.52
N GLU A 112 22.83 27.43 21.37
CA GLU A 112 22.21 28.64 21.89
C GLU A 112 22.25 28.68 23.43
N SER A 113 21.82 27.61 24.10
CA SER A 113 21.77 27.53 25.57
C SER A 113 23.15 27.60 26.22
N TYR A 114 24.18 27.05 25.57
CA TYR A 114 25.55 27.08 26.12
C TYR A 114 26.29 28.40 25.82
N LEU A 115 25.97 29.09 24.73
CA LEU A 115 26.53 30.38 24.41
C LEU A 115 25.97 31.51 25.31
N GLU A 116 24.70 31.38 25.73
CA GLU A 116 24.07 32.36 26.64
C GLU A 116 24.48 32.17 28.10
N ASN A 117 24.69 30.91 28.53
CA ASN A 117 25.03 30.58 29.91
C ASN A 117 26.50 30.14 30.03
N THR A 118 27.42 31.09 30.12
CA THR A 118 28.87 30.87 30.25
C THR A 118 29.25 30.06 31.49
N ILE A 119 29.13 28.73 31.45
CA ILE A 119 29.65 27.82 32.48
C ILE A 119 30.71 26.91 31.84
N PRO A 120 32.02 27.11 32.11
CA PRO A 120 33.11 26.49 31.38
C PRO A 120 33.37 25.01 31.63
N TYR A 121 32.56 24.30 32.42
CA TYR A 121 32.84 22.94 32.88
C TYR A 121 31.62 21.99 32.86
N LEU A 122 30.58 22.27 32.06
CA LEU A 122 29.49 21.28 31.86
C LEU A 122 29.81 20.37 30.69
N ASP A 123 29.51 19.08 30.85
CA ASP A 123 29.49 18.13 29.74
C ASP A 123 28.48 18.59 28.70
N VAL A 124 28.89 18.72 27.45
CA VAL A 124 27.99 19.10 26.34
C VAL A 124 27.02 17.96 26.13
N PRO A 125 25.70 18.21 26.20
CA PRO A 125 24.73 17.16 25.96
C PRO A 125 24.86 16.62 24.55
N THR A 126 25.00 15.32 24.45
CA THR A 126 25.02 14.62 23.15
C THR A 126 23.60 14.23 22.77
N PRO A 127 23.13 14.61 21.56
CA PRO A 127 21.82 14.21 21.11
C PRO A 127 21.71 12.68 20.96
N HIS A 128 20.89 12.05 21.78
CA HIS A 128 20.53 10.64 21.66
C HIS A 128 19.06 10.52 21.26
N VAL A 129 18.78 9.75 20.20
CA VAL A 129 17.42 9.51 19.71
C VAL A 129 17.22 8.01 19.52
N LYS A 130 16.22 7.45 20.20
CA LYS A 130 15.86 6.05 20.06
C LYS A 130 15.01 5.85 18.82
N ILE A 131 15.41 4.93 17.92
CA ILE A 131 14.68 4.61 16.70
C ILE A 131 13.96 3.27 16.87
N SER A 132 12.67 3.25 16.61
CA SER A 132 11.81 2.05 16.65
C SER A 132 11.18 1.80 15.28
N THR A 133 11.38 0.60 14.75
CA THR A 133 10.81 0.17 13.46
C THR A 133 9.47 -0.52 13.70
N LEU A 134 8.40 -0.02 13.09
CA LEU A 134 7.05 -0.57 13.20
C LEU A 134 6.74 -1.46 12.00
N TYR A 135 5.97 -2.52 12.24
CA TYR A 135 5.40 -3.45 11.25
C TYR A 135 6.39 -4.35 10.49
N ASN A 136 7.66 -4.04 10.45
CA ASN A 136 8.72 -4.88 9.89
C ASN A 136 10.02 -4.73 10.69
N PRO A 137 10.06 -5.16 11.97
CA PRO A 137 11.18 -4.93 12.87
C PRO A 137 12.48 -5.57 12.40
N ASN A 138 12.40 -6.66 11.63
CA ASN A 138 13.56 -7.38 11.10
C ASN A 138 14.08 -6.78 9.78
N LEU A 139 13.48 -5.70 9.28
CA LEU A 139 13.82 -5.09 7.99
C LEU A 139 13.85 -6.12 6.84
N SER A 140 12.97 -7.12 6.89
CA SER A 140 12.91 -8.20 5.91
C SER A 140 12.29 -7.70 4.62
N TYR A 141 13.07 -7.76 3.53
CA TYR A 141 12.59 -7.44 2.18
C TYR A 141 11.58 -8.47 1.68
N GLU A 142 11.74 -9.73 2.05
CA GLU A 142 10.81 -10.81 1.74
C GLU A 142 9.43 -10.54 2.35
N PHE A 143 9.39 -10.29 3.68
CA PHE A 143 8.14 -9.98 4.40
C PHE A 143 7.40 -8.77 3.81
N TYR A 144 8.15 -7.80 3.31
CA TYR A 144 7.61 -6.61 2.67
C TYR A 144 7.02 -6.89 1.29
N LEU A 145 7.73 -7.62 0.41
CA LEU A 145 7.39 -7.68 -1.01
C LEU A 145 6.64 -8.96 -1.42
N GLU A 146 6.93 -10.09 -0.80
CA GLU A 146 6.41 -11.39 -1.21
C GLU A 146 4.88 -11.48 -1.17
N PRO A 147 4.16 -10.92 -0.17
CA PRO A 147 2.70 -10.93 -0.12
C PRO A 147 2.02 -10.23 -1.30
N PHE A 148 2.75 -9.38 -2.01
CA PHE A 148 2.26 -8.66 -3.19
C PHE A 148 2.73 -9.29 -4.49
N MET A 149 3.97 -9.79 -4.55
CA MET A 149 4.56 -10.33 -5.77
C MET A 149 3.82 -11.57 -6.29
N ILE A 150 3.49 -12.49 -5.42
CA ILE A 150 2.82 -13.74 -5.83
C ILE A 150 1.44 -13.46 -6.44
N PRO A 151 0.54 -12.69 -5.78
CA PRO A 151 -0.72 -12.30 -6.42
C PRO A 151 -0.52 -11.50 -7.72
N ALA A 152 0.55 -10.69 -7.82
CA ALA A 152 0.88 -9.96 -9.04
C ALA A 152 1.24 -10.88 -10.22
N ILE A 153 1.96 -11.96 -9.98
CA ILE A 153 2.28 -12.94 -11.02
C ILE A 153 1.03 -13.78 -11.36
N LEU A 154 0.32 -14.25 -10.35
CA LEU A 154 -0.84 -15.10 -10.53
C LEU A 154 -1.99 -14.42 -11.27
N HIS A 155 -2.24 -13.12 -11.04
CA HIS A 155 -3.29 -12.41 -11.79
C HIS A 155 -2.95 -12.26 -13.28
N LEU A 156 -1.68 -12.09 -13.65
CA LEU A 156 -1.26 -12.08 -15.05
C LEU A 156 -1.51 -13.42 -15.73
N LEU A 157 -1.15 -14.51 -15.07
CA LEU A 157 -1.42 -15.86 -15.55
C LEU A 157 -2.92 -16.11 -15.68
N LEU A 158 -3.71 -15.73 -14.67
CA LEU A 158 -5.17 -15.78 -14.72
C LEU A 158 -5.73 -15.02 -15.92
N CYS A 159 -5.27 -13.78 -16.16
CA CYS A 159 -5.69 -12.98 -17.31
C CYS A 159 -5.40 -13.70 -18.64
N CYS A 160 -4.22 -14.30 -18.78
CA CYS A 160 -3.85 -15.05 -19.97
C CYS A 160 -4.74 -16.29 -20.16
N CYS A 161 -4.98 -17.06 -19.09
CA CYS A 161 -5.83 -18.25 -19.13
C CYS A 161 -7.27 -17.90 -19.52
N VAL A 162 -7.84 -16.85 -18.91
CA VAL A 162 -9.19 -16.39 -19.20
C VAL A 162 -9.30 -15.85 -20.63
N ALA A 163 -8.35 -15.00 -21.07
CA ALA A 163 -8.32 -14.47 -22.44
C ALA A 163 -8.27 -15.60 -23.48
N PHE A 164 -7.41 -16.57 -23.23
CA PHE A 164 -7.29 -17.74 -24.11
C PHE A 164 -8.58 -18.55 -24.14
N SER A 165 -9.14 -18.87 -22.98
CA SER A 165 -10.37 -19.65 -22.83
C SER A 165 -11.57 -18.98 -23.51
N VAL A 166 -11.78 -17.69 -23.31
CA VAL A 166 -12.88 -16.93 -23.97
C VAL A 166 -12.59 -16.72 -25.45
N GLY A 167 -11.35 -16.40 -25.80
CA GLY A 167 -10.95 -16.11 -27.17
C GLY A 167 -11.06 -17.32 -28.10
N GLN A 168 -10.80 -18.54 -27.60
CA GLN A 168 -10.97 -19.79 -28.37
C GLN A 168 -12.41 -20.00 -28.83
N GLU A 169 -13.42 -19.64 -28.05
CA GLU A 169 -14.83 -19.80 -28.44
C GLU A 169 -15.17 -19.02 -29.70
N PHE A 170 -14.57 -17.85 -29.86
CA PHE A 170 -14.76 -17.04 -31.07
C PHE A 170 -13.87 -17.49 -32.22
N LYS A 171 -12.66 -17.93 -31.93
CA LYS A 171 -11.71 -18.40 -32.95
C LYS A 171 -12.19 -19.69 -33.64
N PHE A 172 -12.78 -20.60 -32.89
CA PHE A 172 -13.26 -21.90 -33.40
C PHE A 172 -14.77 -21.90 -33.70
N HIS A 173 -15.44 -20.75 -33.65
CA HIS A 173 -16.88 -20.62 -33.87
C HIS A 173 -17.76 -21.47 -32.94
N THR A 174 -17.27 -21.77 -31.72
CA THR A 174 -17.97 -22.56 -30.72
C THR A 174 -18.79 -21.70 -29.74
N ALA A 175 -18.82 -20.38 -29.92
CA ALA A 175 -19.51 -19.45 -29.03
C ALA A 175 -21.01 -19.75 -28.81
N GLN A 176 -21.70 -20.27 -29.85
CA GLN A 176 -23.10 -20.69 -29.72
C GLN A 176 -23.27 -21.93 -28.85
N ASN A 177 -22.37 -22.90 -28.99
CA ASN A 177 -22.34 -24.11 -28.17
C ASN A 177 -21.99 -23.78 -26.71
N TRP A 178 -21.05 -22.86 -26.51
CA TRP A 178 -20.73 -22.36 -25.16
C TRP A 178 -21.93 -21.71 -24.48
N LEU A 179 -22.71 -20.95 -25.21
CA LEU A 179 -23.94 -20.33 -24.67
C LEU A 179 -25.04 -21.36 -24.39
N ASN A 180 -25.17 -22.39 -25.24
CA ASN A 180 -26.11 -23.51 -25.04
C ASN A 180 -27.46 -23.11 -24.39
N ASN A 181 -28.13 -22.13 -24.93
CA ASN A 181 -29.35 -21.50 -24.37
C ASN A 181 -29.22 -20.86 -22.99
N GLN A 182 -27.99 -20.71 -22.45
CA GLN A 182 -27.76 -20.00 -21.19
C GLN A 182 -27.75 -18.49 -21.40
N SER A 183 -28.06 -17.76 -20.32
CA SER A 183 -27.86 -16.30 -20.35
C SER A 183 -26.39 -15.95 -20.46
N ALA A 184 -26.09 -14.83 -21.14
CA ALA A 184 -24.71 -14.31 -21.26
C ALA A 184 -24.02 -14.15 -19.87
N PHE A 185 -24.80 -13.82 -18.85
CA PHE A 185 -24.31 -13.73 -17.47
C PHE A 185 -23.80 -15.10 -16.95
N LYS A 186 -24.63 -16.17 -17.08
CA LYS A 186 -24.24 -17.51 -16.65
C LYS A 186 -23.02 -18.02 -17.41
N ALA A 187 -22.98 -17.80 -18.72
CA ALA A 187 -21.87 -18.23 -19.56
C ALA A 187 -20.53 -17.60 -19.15
N ILE A 188 -20.52 -16.28 -18.89
CA ILE A 188 -19.32 -15.58 -18.41
C ILE A 188 -18.96 -16.03 -16.99
N LEU A 189 -19.96 -16.11 -16.10
CA LEU A 189 -19.75 -16.47 -14.71
C LEU A 189 -19.12 -17.86 -14.59
N THR A 190 -19.70 -18.87 -15.22
CA THR A 190 -19.20 -20.25 -15.14
C THR A 190 -17.77 -20.38 -15.68
N LYS A 191 -17.48 -19.70 -16.79
CA LYS A 191 -16.15 -19.75 -17.41
C LYS A 191 -15.08 -19.05 -16.58
N ASN A 192 -15.38 -17.83 -16.09
CA ASN A 192 -14.43 -17.06 -15.30
C ASN A 192 -14.26 -17.61 -13.87
N LEU A 193 -15.35 -18.07 -13.24
CA LEU A 193 -15.36 -18.57 -11.86
C LEU A 193 -14.40 -19.74 -11.67
N THR A 194 -14.31 -20.65 -12.65
CA THR A 194 -13.39 -21.78 -12.60
C THR A 194 -11.94 -21.30 -12.42
N TYR A 195 -11.51 -20.35 -13.22
CA TYR A 195 -10.15 -19.80 -13.11
C TYR A 195 -9.96 -18.99 -11.84
N VAL A 196 -10.94 -18.16 -11.49
CA VAL A 196 -10.90 -17.37 -10.23
C VAL A 196 -10.72 -18.28 -9.02
N LEU A 197 -11.47 -19.36 -8.92
CA LEU A 197 -11.35 -20.32 -7.81
C LEU A 197 -10.00 -21.01 -7.79
N ILE A 198 -9.48 -21.49 -8.93
CA ILE A 198 -8.18 -22.14 -9.01
C ILE A 198 -7.07 -21.20 -8.55
N PHE A 199 -7.02 -19.98 -9.06
CA PHE A 199 -5.98 -19.02 -8.71
C PHE A 199 -6.12 -18.50 -7.27
N SER A 200 -7.35 -18.35 -6.76
CA SER A 200 -7.59 -18.03 -5.35
C SER A 200 -7.11 -19.13 -4.43
N LEU A 201 -7.41 -20.40 -4.74
CA LEU A 201 -6.95 -21.54 -3.95
C LEU A 201 -5.42 -21.65 -3.92
N TRP A 202 -4.74 -21.41 -5.06
CA TRP A 202 -3.29 -21.37 -5.11
C TRP A 202 -2.71 -20.27 -4.23
N THR A 203 -3.30 -19.06 -4.27
CA THR A 203 -2.86 -17.94 -3.43
C THR A 203 -3.09 -18.24 -1.94
N TRP A 204 -4.24 -18.84 -1.59
CA TRP A 204 -4.54 -19.20 -0.21
C TRP A 204 -3.64 -20.32 0.31
N ALA A 205 -3.38 -21.34 -0.49
CA ALA A 205 -2.45 -22.41 -0.14
C ALA A 205 -1.04 -21.85 0.10
N TRP A 206 -0.59 -20.91 -0.75
CA TRP A 206 0.67 -20.23 -0.55
C TRP A 206 0.68 -19.33 0.71
N MET A 207 -0.40 -18.60 1.00
CA MET A 207 -0.53 -17.83 2.24
C MET A 207 -0.47 -18.72 3.48
N PHE A 208 -1.18 -19.86 3.47
CA PHE A 208 -1.09 -20.83 4.55
C PHE A 208 0.32 -21.37 4.73
N TRP A 209 1.04 -21.60 3.64
CA TRP A 209 2.44 -22.01 3.71
C TRP A 209 3.32 -20.94 4.38
N LEU A 210 3.11 -19.66 4.08
CA LEU A 210 3.82 -18.56 4.75
C LEU A 210 3.53 -18.52 6.25
N ILE A 211 2.28 -18.73 6.65
CA ILE A 211 1.87 -18.68 8.06
C ILE A 211 2.40 -19.91 8.80
N GLU A 212 2.13 -21.12 8.32
CA GLU A 212 2.41 -22.35 9.05
C GLU A 212 3.87 -22.80 8.96
N ILE A 213 4.52 -22.60 7.81
CA ILE A 213 5.88 -23.09 7.58
C ILE A 213 6.93 -22.00 7.80
N ARG A 214 6.69 -20.77 7.33
CA ARG A 214 7.61 -19.64 7.49
C ARG A 214 7.41 -18.91 8.82
N GLY A 215 6.35 -19.21 9.58
CA GLY A 215 6.05 -18.59 10.86
C GLY A 215 5.67 -17.10 10.74
N TRP A 216 5.15 -16.68 9.59
CA TRP A 216 4.69 -15.31 9.42
C TRP A 216 3.32 -15.13 10.08
N PHE A 217 3.07 -13.95 10.60
CA PHE A 217 1.79 -13.63 11.23
C PHE A 217 1.00 -12.62 10.41
N VAL A 218 -0.31 -12.73 10.47
CA VAL A 218 -1.25 -11.76 9.90
C VAL A 218 -1.72 -10.86 11.04
N ALA A 219 -1.43 -9.57 10.93
CA ALA A 219 -1.72 -8.61 11.99
C ALA A 219 -3.23 -8.33 12.15
N GLY A 220 -4.01 -8.45 11.07
CA GLY A 220 -5.45 -8.18 11.02
C GLY A 220 -6.29 -9.42 10.69
N GLN A 221 -7.27 -9.25 9.82
CA GLN A 221 -8.30 -10.25 9.51
C GLN A 221 -7.98 -11.04 8.24
N LEU A 222 -7.57 -12.30 8.38
CA LEU A 222 -7.23 -13.17 7.25
C LEU A 222 -8.39 -13.38 6.27
N TRP A 223 -9.63 -13.56 6.78
CA TRP A 223 -10.81 -13.74 5.93
C TRP A 223 -11.08 -12.55 5.01
N LEU A 224 -10.76 -11.32 5.46
CA LEU A 224 -10.94 -10.11 4.69
C LEU A 224 -9.92 -10.03 3.53
N ILE A 225 -8.70 -10.49 3.78
CA ILE A 225 -7.67 -10.64 2.75
C ILE A 225 -8.13 -11.66 1.69
N MET A 226 -8.62 -12.82 2.13
CA MET A 226 -9.11 -13.87 1.23
C MET A 226 -10.27 -13.38 0.36
N LEU A 227 -11.20 -12.63 0.95
CA LEU A 227 -12.31 -12.01 0.21
C LEU A 227 -11.81 -10.98 -0.81
N ALA A 228 -10.87 -10.13 -0.41
CA ALA A 228 -10.28 -9.14 -1.31
C ALA A 228 -9.53 -9.81 -2.48
N GLN A 229 -8.83 -10.91 -2.25
CA GLN A 229 -8.18 -11.70 -3.30
C GLN A 229 -9.18 -12.30 -4.27
N LEU A 230 -10.29 -12.84 -3.77
CA LEU A 230 -11.36 -13.38 -4.61
C LEU A 230 -11.96 -12.28 -5.52
N LEU A 231 -12.24 -11.10 -4.97
CA LEU A 231 -12.75 -9.96 -5.74
C LEU A 231 -11.71 -9.43 -6.73
N PHE A 232 -10.46 -9.38 -6.34
CA PHE A 232 -9.32 -8.97 -7.16
C PHE A 232 -9.16 -9.88 -8.40
N TYR A 233 -9.13 -11.20 -8.21
CA TYR A 233 -9.07 -12.15 -9.32
C TYR A 233 -10.33 -12.10 -10.17
N SER A 234 -11.51 -11.91 -9.57
CA SER A 234 -12.77 -11.75 -10.31
C SER A 234 -12.74 -10.50 -11.21
N ALA A 235 -12.24 -9.37 -10.70
CA ALA A 235 -12.10 -8.15 -11.47
C ALA A 235 -11.17 -8.35 -12.67
N TYR A 236 -9.99 -8.93 -12.48
CA TYR A 236 -9.03 -9.18 -13.56
C TYR A 236 -9.51 -10.23 -14.57
N ALA A 237 -10.22 -11.27 -14.15
CA ALA A 237 -10.86 -12.21 -15.05
C ALA A 237 -11.90 -11.53 -15.97
N LEU A 238 -12.74 -10.65 -15.39
CA LEU A 238 -13.73 -9.89 -16.14
C LEU A 238 -13.09 -8.84 -17.05
N ILE A 239 -12.03 -8.17 -16.62
CA ILE A 239 -11.24 -7.26 -17.47
C ILE A 239 -10.65 -8.01 -18.66
N SER A 240 -10.04 -9.16 -18.42
CA SER A 240 -9.48 -9.99 -19.48
C SER A 240 -10.54 -10.46 -20.48
N SER A 241 -11.69 -10.93 -19.99
CA SER A 241 -12.85 -11.28 -20.81
C SER A 241 -13.36 -10.08 -21.64
N THR A 242 -13.40 -8.90 -21.02
CA THR A 242 -13.82 -7.66 -21.68
C THR A 242 -12.87 -7.28 -22.82
N ILE A 243 -11.56 -7.34 -22.58
CA ILE A 243 -10.54 -6.99 -23.59
C ILE A 243 -10.61 -7.96 -24.77
N VAL A 244 -10.72 -9.26 -24.54
CA VAL A 244 -10.79 -10.23 -25.65
C VAL A 244 -12.07 -10.08 -26.46
N LEU A 245 -13.19 -9.81 -25.82
CA LEU A 245 -14.46 -9.53 -26.48
C LEU A 245 -14.43 -8.21 -27.27
N ALA A 246 -13.71 -7.20 -26.80
CA ALA A 246 -13.56 -5.93 -27.49
C ALA A 246 -12.62 -6.01 -28.70
N THR A 247 -11.47 -6.66 -28.55
CA THR A 247 -10.41 -6.69 -29.58
C THR A 247 -10.65 -7.73 -30.66
N ASN A 248 -11.34 -8.83 -30.36
CA ASN A 248 -11.52 -10.01 -31.21
C ASN A 248 -10.19 -10.56 -31.78
N ASN A 249 -9.09 -10.35 -31.07
CA ASN A 249 -7.76 -10.75 -31.49
C ASN A 249 -6.92 -11.11 -30.28
N LEU A 250 -6.53 -12.37 -30.14
CA LEU A 250 -5.79 -12.87 -28.99
C LEU A 250 -4.42 -12.18 -28.83
N SER A 251 -3.69 -11.95 -29.93
CA SER A 251 -2.38 -11.31 -29.86
C SER A 251 -2.47 -9.88 -29.34
N LYS A 252 -3.46 -9.10 -29.83
CA LYS A 252 -3.73 -7.75 -29.30
C LYS A 252 -4.17 -7.79 -27.83
N THR A 253 -4.99 -8.78 -27.47
CA THR A 253 -5.44 -8.98 -26.09
C THR A 253 -4.27 -9.22 -25.14
N PHE A 254 -3.35 -10.12 -25.50
CA PHE A 254 -2.18 -10.40 -24.68
C PHE A 254 -1.26 -9.18 -24.55
N GLY A 255 -1.08 -8.39 -25.62
CA GLY A 255 -0.34 -7.13 -25.55
C GLY A 255 -0.98 -6.12 -24.57
N LEU A 256 -2.30 -5.98 -24.60
CA LEU A 256 -3.02 -5.10 -23.66
C LEU A 256 -2.96 -5.61 -22.22
N ILE A 257 -3.09 -6.93 -22.00
CA ILE A 257 -2.93 -7.55 -20.66
C ILE A 257 -1.52 -7.32 -20.14
N ALA A 258 -0.48 -7.47 -20.97
CA ALA A 258 0.90 -7.25 -20.56
C ALA A 258 1.15 -5.80 -20.10
N VAL A 259 0.59 -4.82 -20.81
CA VAL A 259 0.71 -3.41 -20.42
C VAL A 259 -0.11 -3.10 -19.16
N TYR A 260 -1.39 -3.46 -19.18
CA TYR A 260 -2.33 -3.13 -18.09
C TYR A 260 -2.04 -3.91 -16.81
N GLY A 261 -1.90 -5.24 -16.92
CA GLY A 261 -1.63 -6.11 -15.78
C GLY A 261 -0.17 -6.05 -15.33
N GLY A 262 0.78 -6.02 -16.27
CA GLY A 262 2.21 -5.99 -15.95
C GLY A 262 2.66 -4.72 -15.23
N SER A 263 1.98 -3.60 -15.46
CA SER A 263 2.24 -2.35 -14.73
C SER A 263 1.63 -2.30 -13.33
N SER A 264 0.75 -3.24 -12.97
CA SER A 264 -0.07 -3.19 -11.76
C SER A 264 0.74 -3.04 -10.48
N LEU A 265 1.76 -3.87 -10.27
CA LEU A 265 2.60 -3.81 -9.06
C LEU A 265 3.33 -2.47 -8.93
N SER A 266 3.84 -1.93 -10.04
CA SER A 266 4.63 -0.69 -10.04
C SER A 266 3.79 0.56 -9.76
N PHE A 267 2.51 0.56 -10.18
CA PHE A 267 1.62 1.72 -10.02
C PHE A 267 0.65 1.60 -8.84
N ALA A 268 0.60 0.47 -8.16
CA ALA A 268 -0.34 0.24 -7.06
C ALA A 268 0.04 0.91 -5.73
N GLY A 269 1.19 1.58 -5.65
CA GLY A 269 1.65 2.20 -4.41
C GLY A 269 2.32 1.22 -3.43
N VAL A 270 2.64 -0.01 -3.86
CA VAL A 270 3.33 -1.01 -3.03
C VAL A 270 4.79 -0.64 -2.81
N THR A 271 5.50 -0.34 -3.89
CA THR A 271 6.93 -0.01 -3.83
C THR A 271 7.20 1.46 -3.53
N LEU A 272 6.33 2.34 -4.00
CA LEU A 272 6.42 3.79 -3.79
C LEU A 272 5.03 4.35 -3.49
N PRO A 273 4.90 5.23 -2.51
CA PRO A 273 3.62 5.81 -2.14
C PRO A 273 3.07 6.71 -3.25
N LEU A 274 1.74 6.79 -3.31
CA LEU A 274 1.03 7.59 -4.32
C LEU A 274 0.78 9.04 -3.88
N ASN A 275 1.15 9.44 -2.65
CA ASN A 275 0.76 10.72 -2.06
C ASN A 275 1.15 11.91 -2.95
N ASN A 276 2.41 12.03 -3.33
CA ASN A 276 2.91 13.10 -4.21
C ASN A 276 3.28 12.60 -5.61
N ALA A 277 2.70 11.48 -6.04
CA ALA A 277 2.94 10.96 -7.37
C ALA A 277 2.37 11.91 -8.45
N PRO A 278 2.99 11.96 -9.65
CA PRO A 278 2.48 12.70 -10.80
C PRO A 278 1.05 12.33 -11.15
N LEU A 279 0.29 13.27 -11.74
CA LEU A 279 -1.11 13.06 -12.11
C LEU A 279 -1.33 11.79 -12.95
N PHE A 280 -0.43 11.52 -13.89
CA PHE A 280 -0.48 10.28 -14.70
C PHE A 280 -0.41 9.03 -13.85
N THR A 281 0.51 8.99 -12.87
CA THR A 281 0.66 7.84 -11.95
C THR A 281 -0.59 7.66 -11.10
N LYS A 282 -1.14 8.75 -10.55
CA LYS A 282 -2.40 8.70 -9.77
C LYS A 282 -3.57 8.22 -10.62
N PHE A 283 -3.69 8.75 -11.85
CA PHE A 283 -4.72 8.32 -12.79
C PHE A 283 -4.60 6.82 -13.10
N TRP A 284 -3.38 6.34 -13.43
CA TRP A 284 -3.15 4.93 -13.74
C TRP A 284 -3.43 4.03 -12.54
N ALA A 285 -2.97 4.41 -11.35
CA ALA A 285 -3.24 3.71 -10.10
C ALA A 285 -4.74 3.56 -9.80
N ASN A 286 -5.55 4.56 -10.14
CA ASN A 286 -7.00 4.52 -9.94
C ASN A 286 -7.76 3.68 -10.99
N ILE A 287 -7.13 3.27 -12.08
CA ILE A 287 -7.77 2.42 -13.09
C ILE A 287 -7.53 0.94 -12.81
N ILE A 288 -6.49 0.58 -12.06
CA ILE A 288 -6.10 -0.81 -11.82
C ILE A 288 -6.70 -1.35 -10.51
N PRO A 289 -7.38 -2.52 -10.52
CA PRO A 289 -7.91 -3.16 -9.31
C PRO A 289 -6.82 -3.56 -8.31
N TYR A 290 -5.57 -3.62 -8.74
CA TYR A 290 -4.45 -3.96 -7.88
C TYR A 290 -4.23 -2.94 -6.77
N THR A 291 -4.48 -1.64 -7.02
CA THR A 291 -4.30 -0.57 -6.02
C THR A 291 -5.17 -0.75 -4.76
N PRO A 292 -6.50 -0.88 -4.86
CA PRO A 292 -7.33 -1.12 -3.68
C PRO A 292 -7.05 -2.48 -3.03
N TYR A 293 -6.69 -3.51 -3.81
CA TYR A 293 -6.25 -4.79 -3.27
C TYR A 293 -4.98 -4.65 -2.44
N ALA A 294 -3.93 -4.01 -2.98
CA ALA A 294 -2.66 -3.82 -2.30
C ALA A 294 -2.81 -3.01 -1.01
N LYS A 295 -3.66 -1.98 -1.03
CA LYS A 295 -3.98 -1.20 0.16
C LYS A 295 -4.60 -2.06 1.25
N LEU A 296 -5.63 -2.84 0.92
CA LEU A 296 -6.29 -3.74 1.88
C LEU A 296 -5.32 -4.82 2.39
N GLN A 297 -4.49 -5.37 1.49
CA GLN A 297 -3.45 -6.34 1.85
C GLN A 297 -2.49 -5.75 2.87
N THR A 298 -2.00 -4.52 2.68
CA THR A 298 -1.12 -3.83 3.64
C THR A 298 -1.83 -3.60 4.97
N GLU A 299 -3.06 -3.09 4.95
CA GLU A 299 -3.85 -2.79 6.14
C GLU A 299 -4.09 -4.03 7.01
N GLN A 300 -4.37 -5.18 6.39
CA GLN A 300 -4.74 -6.39 7.13
C GLN A 300 -3.57 -7.36 7.34
N TRP A 301 -2.65 -7.49 6.37
CA TRP A 301 -1.52 -8.40 6.51
C TRP A 301 -0.45 -7.85 7.43
N VAL A 302 -0.09 -6.56 7.27
CA VAL A 302 1.09 -5.97 7.89
C VAL A 302 0.73 -5.12 9.12
N ILE A 303 -0.28 -4.23 8.99
CA ILE A 303 -0.57 -3.18 9.98
C ILE A 303 -1.56 -3.64 11.06
N GLY A 304 -2.55 -4.48 10.69
CA GLY A 304 -3.65 -4.85 11.58
C GLY A 304 -4.68 -3.73 11.75
N SER A 305 -4.93 -2.96 10.68
CA SER A 305 -5.87 -1.84 10.71
C SER A 305 -7.29 -2.28 11.06
N PRO A 306 -8.10 -1.40 11.69
CA PRO A 306 -9.51 -1.68 11.93
C PRO A 306 -10.25 -2.01 10.62
N ILE A 307 -11.24 -2.91 10.68
CA ILE A 307 -12.03 -3.32 9.50
C ILE A 307 -12.62 -2.11 8.75
N SER A 308 -13.03 -1.08 9.49
CA SER A 308 -13.57 0.16 8.92
C SER A 308 -12.65 0.85 7.90
N SER A 309 -11.34 0.75 8.07
CA SER A 309 -10.35 1.31 7.13
C SER A 309 -10.34 0.55 5.80
N SER A 310 -10.52 -0.77 5.85
CA SER A 310 -10.50 -1.64 4.67
C SER A 310 -11.84 -1.73 3.92
N LEU A 311 -12.92 -1.15 4.45
CA LEU A 311 -14.22 -1.14 3.77
C LEU A 311 -14.20 -0.38 2.46
N LEU A 312 -13.50 0.76 2.41
CA LEU A 312 -13.41 1.56 1.18
C LEU A 312 -12.65 0.83 0.06
N PRO A 313 -11.45 0.27 0.27
CA PRO A 313 -10.79 -0.58 -0.72
C PRO A 313 -11.64 -1.76 -1.18
N LEU A 314 -12.34 -2.40 -0.26
CA LEU A 314 -13.22 -3.53 -0.57
C LEU A 314 -14.40 -3.09 -1.47
N LEU A 315 -15.04 -1.98 -1.15
CA LEU A 315 -16.11 -1.40 -1.97
C LEU A 315 -15.64 -1.08 -3.38
N ILE A 316 -14.45 -0.50 -3.52
CA ILE A 316 -13.85 -0.20 -4.83
C ILE A 316 -13.64 -1.49 -5.64
N LEU A 317 -13.16 -2.58 -5.02
CA LEU A 317 -13.02 -3.88 -5.69
C LEU A 317 -14.38 -4.43 -6.16
N ILE A 318 -15.42 -4.32 -5.35
CA ILE A 318 -16.79 -4.71 -5.73
C ILE A 318 -17.27 -3.88 -6.94
N LEU A 319 -17.02 -2.59 -6.94
CA LEU A 319 -17.39 -1.71 -8.07
C LEU A 319 -16.67 -2.11 -9.36
N TYR A 320 -15.38 -2.50 -9.31
CA TYR A 320 -14.68 -3.05 -10.46
C TYR A 320 -15.35 -4.31 -10.99
N VAL A 321 -15.67 -5.26 -10.11
CA VAL A 321 -16.34 -6.52 -10.50
C VAL A 321 -17.67 -6.24 -11.16
N VAL A 322 -18.52 -5.40 -10.57
CA VAL A 322 -19.83 -5.05 -11.11
C VAL A 322 -19.71 -4.33 -12.47
N PHE A 323 -18.85 -3.33 -12.57
CA PHE A 323 -18.65 -2.56 -13.79
C PHE A 323 -18.18 -3.44 -14.95
N TYR A 324 -17.15 -4.24 -14.75
CA TYR A 324 -16.61 -5.10 -15.79
C TYR A 324 -17.51 -6.30 -16.09
N ALA A 325 -18.30 -6.80 -15.13
CA ALA A 325 -19.33 -7.81 -15.40
C ALA A 325 -20.40 -7.27 -16.34
N LEU A 326 -20.92 -6.07 -16.08
CA LEU A 326 -21.90 -5.42 -16.96
C LEU A 326 -21.34 -5.18 -18.36
N THR A 327 -20.12 -4.63 -18.44
CA THR A 327 -19.44 -4.36 -19.72
C THR A 327 -19.23 -5.65 -20.53
N CYS A 328 -18.76 -6.69 -19.87
CA CYS A 328 -18.52 -8.00 -20.47
C CYS A 328 -19.81 -8.63 -21.03
N ILE A 329 -20.92 -8.55 -20.27
CA ILE A 329 -22.23 -9.05 -20.69
C ILE A 329 -22.73 -8.29 -21.93
N LEU A 330 -22.60 -6.96 -21.94
CA LEU A 330 -23.02 -6.13 -23.06
C LEU A 330 -22.22 -6.44 -24.33
N LEU A 331 -20.90 -6.57 -24.20
CA LEU A 331 -20.02 -6.93 -25.32
C LEU A 331 -20.32 -8.33 -25.84
N LEU A 332 -20.53 -9.31 -24.97
CA LEU A 332 -20.87 -10.66 -25.38
C LEU A 332 -22.19 -10.68 -26.16
N LYS A 333 -23.24 -10.02 -25.64
CA LYS A 333 -24.54 -9.90 -26.35
C LYS A 333 -24.41 -9.23 -27.72
N LYS A 334 -23.58 -8.18 -27.82
CA LYS A 334 -23.32 -7.49 -29.11
C LYS A 334 -22.65 -8.41 -30.13
N ARG A 335 -21.65 -9.18 -29.65
CA ARG A 335 -20.90 -10.13 -30.49
C ARG A 335 -21.77 -11.25 -31.05
N ILE A 336 -22.65 -11.81 -30.21
CA ILE A 336 -23.57 -12.87 -30.61
C ILE A 336 -24.53 -12.37 -31.69
N LYS A 337 -25.14 -11.18 -31.50
CA LYS A 337 -26.02 -10.58 -32.48
C LYS A 337 -25.33 -10.33 -33.82
N GLY A 338 -24.08 -9.85 -33.81
CA GLY A 338 -23.30 -9.62 -35.02
C GLY A 338 -22.74 -10.89 -35.69
N ALA A 339 -22.78 -12.06 -35.04
CA ALA A 339 -22.41 -13.34 -35.63
C ALA A 339 -23.60 -14.08 -36.26
N VAL A 340 -24.82 -13.62 -36.01
CA VAL A 340 -26.11 -14.16 -36.54
C VAL A 340 -26.61 -13.35 -37.75
N SER A 341 -26.15 -12.10 -37.91
CA SER A 341 -26.39 -11.26 -39.09
C SER A 341 -25.29 -11.48 -40.12
#